data_07dafd6b64c9c70404e8b755efad0a7a
#
_entry.id   07dafd6b64c9c70404e8b755efad0a7a
#
_cell.length_a   1.000
_cell.length_b   1.000
_cell.length_c   1.000
_cell.angle_alpha   90.00
_cell.angle_beta   90.00
_cell.angle_gamma   90.00
#
_symmetry.space_group_name_H-M   'P 1'
#
loop_
_entity.id
_entity.type
_entity.pdbx_description
1 polymer ?
#
loop_
_entity_poly.entity_id
_entity_poly.type
_entity_poly.pdbx_seq_one_letter_code
_entity_poly.pdbx_strand_id
1 'polypeptide(L)'
;GWVLEAGEYTIYAGGNVRDAYAVGSFTLDELQIVEECRSALAPTTAFKRMKMTAANEHAEAAGVYEVAMEEVPLRVVSPEEKRNAELPESCEITGDRGIKLADVKAGKATLDEFVAQLTEEELASIVRGEGMGSPKVTAGTAAAFGGVTKSLLEKGIPCGCCDDGPSGMRLDSGMKAFSLPNGTLLACTFNTQLNEELYAFTAVEMIKNRVDILLGPGMNIHRHPLNGRNFEYFSEDPLLTGK
;
A
#
# COMPACT_ATOMS: atom_id res chain seq x y z
N GLY A 1 -7.02 -15.85 -7.89
CA GLY A 1 -5.59 -16.01 -8.16
C GLY A 1 -5.20 -15.49 -9.52
N TRP A 2 -3.92 -15.50 -9.79
CA TRP A 2 -3.37 -15.18 -11.10
C TRP A 2 -3.26 -16.44 -11.93
N VAL A 3 -3.72 -16.39 -13.15
CA VAL A 3 -3.66 -17.51 -14.10
C VAL A 3 -3.15 -17.04 -15.45
N LEU A 4 -2.48 -17.93 -16.16
CA LEU A 4 -2.27 -17.85 -17.60
C LEU A 4 -3.17 -18.89 -18.25
N GLU A 5 -4.08 -18.45 -19.09
CA GLU A 5 -4.99 -19.35 -19.79
C GLU A 5 -4.29 -20.11 -20.93
N ALA A 6 -4.82 -21.23 -21.35
CA ALA A 6 -4.33 -21.92 -22.54
C ALA A 6 -4.55 -21.05 -23.77
N GLY A 7 -3.58 -21.00 -24.67
CA GLY A 7 -3.67 -20.21 -25.90
C GLY A 7 -2.34 -19.65 -26.37
N GLU A 8 -2.36 -18.89 -27.44
CA GLU A 8 -1.20 -18.19 -27.98
C GLU A 8 -1.11 -16.79 -27.37
N TYR A 9 0.09 -16.44 -26.89
CA TYR A 9 0.43 -15.14 -26.36
C TYR A 9 1.42 -14.46 -27.29
N THR A 10 1.05 -13.30 -27.83
CA THR A 10 1.95 -12.49 -28.66
C THR A 10 2.49 -11.31 -27.86
N ILE A 11 3.80 -11.17 -27.84
CA ILE A 11 4.49 -10.06 -27.19
C ILE A 11 4.73 -8.94 -28.20
N TYR A 12 4.29 -7.75 -27.85
CA TYR A 12 4.50 -6.54 -28.65
C TYR A 12 5.46 -5.59 -27.94
N ALA A 13 6.33 -4.93 -28.70
CA ALA A 13 7.21 -3.88 -28.22
C ALA A 13 7.10 -2.64 -29.11
N GLY A 14 7.18 -1.45 -28.51
CA GLY A 14 7.07 -0.20 -29.25
C GLY A 14 7.08 1.03 -28.33
N GLY A 15 7.02 2.20 -28.92
CA GLY A 15 6.98 3.47 -28.18
C GLY A 15 5.63 3.74 -27.50
N ASN A 16 4.58 3.14 -28.02
CA ASN A 16 3.22 3.19 -27.47
C ASN A 16 2.38 2.06 -28.07
N VAL A 17 1.16 1.86 -27.57
CA VAL A 17 0.28 0.75 -27.99
C VAL A 17 -0.09 0.78 -29.48
N ARG A 18 -0.05 1.91 -30.16
CA ARG A 18 -0.40 2.05 -31.59
C ARG A 18 0.78 1.79 -32.51
N ASP A 19 2.00 2.01 -32.02
CA ASP A 19 3.24 1.83 -32.78
C ASP A 19 3.98 0.55 -32.36
N ALA A 20 3.32 -0.32 -31.56
CA ALA A 20 3.89 -1.57 -31.12
C ALA A 20 3.83 -2.61 -32.26
N TYR A 21 4.88 -3.42 -32.37
CA TYR A 21 4.99 -4.53 -33.33
C TYR A 21 5.30 -5.83 -32.58
N ALA A 22 4.85 -6.94 -33.15
CA ALA A 22 5.10 -8.26 -32.56
C ALA A 22 6.58 -8.60 -32.58
N VAL A 23 7.15 -8.94 -31.42
CA VAL A 23 8.55 -9.32 -31.25
C VAL A 23 8.74 -10.80 -30.94
N GLY A 24 7.68 -11.50 -30.60
CA GLY A 24 7.68 -12.93 -30.33
C GLY A 24 6.32 -13.43 -29.88
N SER A 25 6.15 -14.74 -29.92
CA SER A 25 4.97 -15.40 -29.34
C SER A 25 5.36 -16.70 -28.65
N PHE A 26 4.51 -17.16 -27.74
CA PHE A 26 4.58 -18.48 -27.13
C PHE A 26 3.18 -19.04 -26.93
N THR A 27 3.08 -20.36 -26.84
CA THR A 27 1.80 -21.04 -26.64
C THR A 27 1.79 -21.77 -25.31
N LEU A 28 0.70 -21.71 -24.58
CA LEU A 28 0.42 -22.54 -23.44
C LEU A 28 -0.64 -23.57 -23.80
N ASP A 29 -0.32 -24.84 -23.61
CA ASP A 29 -1.24 -25.94 -23.95
C ASP A 29 -2.35 -26.09 -22.91
N GLU A 30 -2.12 -25.67 -21.65
CA GLU A 30 -3.07 -25.77 -20.56
C GLU A 30 -3.00 -24.54 -19.63
N LEU A 31 -4.10 -24.31 -18.90
CA LEU A 31 -4.17 -23.25 -17.90
C LEU A 31 -3.12 -23.44 -16.82
N GLN A 32 -2.34 -22.40 -16.53
CA GLN A 32 -1.35 -22.37 -15.46
C GLN A 32 -1.82 -21.46 -14.33
N ILE A 33 -1.90 -21.99 -13.11
CA ILE A 33 -2.13 -21.20 -11.90
C ILE A 33 -0.78 -20.64 -11.46
N VAL A 34 -0.61 -19.33 -11.60
CA VAL A 34 0.63 -18.62 -11.21
C VAL A 34 0.65 -18.38 -9.71
N GLU A 35 -0.50 -18.01 -9.14
CA GLU A 35 -0.63 -17.71 -7.71
C GLU A 35 -2.09 -17.90 -7.25
N GLU A 36 -2.27 -18.57 -6.13
CA GLU A 36 -3.56 -18.64 -5.43
C GLU A 36 -3.69 -17.50 -4.42
N CYS A 37 -4.62 -16.58 -4.68
CA CYS A 37 -4.87 -15.44 -3.80
C CYS A 37 -6.03 -15.74 -2.84
N ARG A 38 -5.98 -15.18 -1.64
CA ARG A 38 -7.11 -15.23 -0.70
C ARG A 38 -8.20 -14.26 -1.15
N SER A 39 -9.45 -14.71 -1.16
CA SER A 39 -10.62 -13.87 -1.46
C SER A 39 -11.01 -13.01 -0.25
N ALA A 40 -10.19 -12.01 0.08
CA ALA A 40 -10.39 -11.17 1.26
C ALA A 40 -11.52 -10.14 1.08
N LEU A 41 -11.69 -9.62 -0.13
CA LEU A 41 -12.61 -8.50 -0.43
C LEU A 41 -13.76 -8.90 -1.35
N ALA A 42 -14.06 -10.18 -1.50
CA ALA A 42 -15.22 -10.61 -2.27
C ALA A 42 -16.50 -10.01 -1.68
N PRO A 43 -17.46 -9.59 -2.54
CA PRO A 43 -18.68 -8.96 -2.08
C PRO A 43 -19.58 -9.93 -1.30
N THR A 44 -20.43 -9.39 -0.45
CA THR A 44 -21.46 -10.14 0.27
C THR A 44 -22.85 -10.00 -0.38
N THR A 45 -23.01 -8.98 -1.24
CA THR A 45 -24.26 -8.72 -1.97
C THR A 45 -24.07 -9.07 -3.43
N ALA A 46 -24.99 -9.85 -3.97
CA ALA A 46 -24.95 -10.28 -5.37
C ALA A 46 -25.09 -9.08 -6.32
N PHE A 47 -24.25 -9.04 -7.34
CA PHE A 47 -24.33 -8.13 -8.47
C PHE A 47 -23.64 -8.73 -9.68
N LYS A 48 -23.94 -8.16 -10.86
CA LYS A 48 -23.34 -8.58 -12.11
C LYS A 48 -22.27 -7.60 -12.55
N ARG A 49 -21.23 -8.11 -13.19
CA ARG A 49 -20.21 -7.30 -13.87
C ARG A 49 -20.23 -7.57 -15.37
N MET A 50 -19.78 -6.59 -16.11
CA MET A 50 -19.57 -6.78 -17.56
C MET A 50 -18.44 -7.78 -17.79
N LYS A 51 -18.64 -8.61 -18.80
CA LYS A 51 -17.67 -9.58 -19.29
C LYS A 51 -17.46 -9.39 -20.78
N MET A 52 -16.22 -9.54 -21.20
CA MET A 52 -15.91 -9.62 -22.63
C MET A 52 -16.48 -10.91 -23.24
N THR A 53 -16.94 -10.84 -24.46
CA THR A 53 -17.39 -12.00 -25.23
C THR A 53 -16.40 -12.29 -26.35
N ALA A 54 -16.42 -13.51 -26.91
CA ALA A 54 -15.62 -13.83 -28.10
C ALA A 54 -15.94 -12.91 -29.30
N ALA A 55 -17.18 -12.37 -29.37
CA ALA A 55 -17.55 -11.38 -30.39
C ALA A 55 -16.77 -10.06 -30.19
N ASN A 56 -16.38 -9.72 -28.98
CA ASN A 56 -15.63 -8.49 -28.69
C ASN A 56 -14.14 -8.63 -28.96
N GLU A 57 -13.58 -9.83 -29.01
CA GLU A 57 -12.16 -10.06 -29.34
C GLU A 57 -11.79 -9.53 -30.75
N HIS A 58 -12.80 -9.42 -31.62
CA HIS A 58 -12.63 -8.90 -32.98
C HIS A 58 -13.50 -7.68 -33.29
N ALA A 59 -14.07 -7.05 -32.27
CA ALA A 59 -15.05 -5.98 -32.42
C ALA A 59 -14.48 -4.71 -33.06
N GLU A 60 -13.18 -4.46 -32.96
CA GLU A 60 -12.53 -3.31 -33.60
C GLU A 60 -12.74 -3.29 -35.12
N ALA A 61 -12.78 -4.46 -35.74
CA ALA A 61 -13.02 -4.59 -37.18
C ALA A 61 -14.49 -4.37 -37.58
N ALA A 62 -15.43 -4.61 -36.67
CA ALA A 62 -16.88 -4.57 -36.94
C ALA A 62 -17.57 -3.32 -36.37
N GLY A 63 -16.93 -2.61 -35.41
CA GLY A 63 -17.52 -1.45 -34.73
C GLY A 63 -18.75 -1.75 -33.87
N VAL A 64 -19.01 -3.02 -33.58
CA VAL A 64 -20.17 -3.50 -32.82
C VAL A 64 -19.65 -4.25 -31.58
N TYR A 65 -20.02 -3.77 -30.40
CA TYR A 65 -19.69 -4.41 -29.16
C TYR A 65 -20.92 -5.05 -28.52
N GLU A 66 -20.78 -6.30 -28.12
CA GLU A 66 -21.78 -7.00 -27.33
C GLU A 66 -21.43 -6.92 -25.85
N VAL A 67 -22.44 -6.68 -25.02
CA VAL A 67 -22.28 -6.67 -23.57
C VAL A 67 -22.82 -7.98 -23.00
N ALA A 68 -21.92 -8.79 -22.44
CA ALA A 68 -22.30 -9.91 -21.60
C ALA A 68 -22.16 -9.53 -20.13
N MET A 69 -22.97 -10.17 -19.29
CA MET A 69 -22.96 -9.97 -17.84
C MET A 69 -22.73 -11.31 -17.15
N GLU A 70 -21.86 -11.34 -16.17
CA GLU A 70 -21.65 -12.51 -15.32
C GLU A 70 -21.89 -12.19 -13.85
N GLU A 71 -22.31 -13.16 -13.06
CA GLU A 71 -22.44 -13.02 -11.63
C GLU A 71 -21.03 -12.92 -10.99
N VAL A 72 -20.83 -11.94 -10.11
CA VAL A 72 -19.59 -11.83 -9.34
C VAL A 72 -19.60 -12.86 -8.21
N PRO A 73 -18.52 -13.66 -8.06
CA PRO A 73 -18.42 -14.62 -6.97
C PRO A 73 -18.59 -13.94 -5.60
N LEU A 74 -19.47 -14.48 -4.79
CA LEU A 74 -19.70 -13.97 -3.43
C LEU A 74 -18.66 -14.50 -2.45
N ARG A 75 -18.50 -13.77 -1.36
CA ARG A 75 -17.66 -14.21 -0.25
C ARG A 75 -18.22 -15.48 0.40
N VAL A 76 -17.35 -16.47 0.51
CA VAL A 76 -17.65 -17.75 1.16
C VAL A 76 -17.04 -17.86 2.57
N VAL A 77 -16.19 -16.90 2.94
CA VAL A 77 -15.52 -16.87 4.24
C VAL A 77 -16.17 -15.79 5.11
N SER A 78 -16.57 -16.16 6.33
CA SER A 78 -17.05 -15.20 7.32
C SER A 78 -15.89 -14.34 7.83
N PRO A 79 -15.92 -13.00 7.66
CA PRO A 79 -14.90 -12.12 8.22
C PRO A 79 -14.87 -12.15 9.75
N GLU A 80 -16.02 -12.41 10.37
CA GLU A 80 -16.15 -12.49 11.82
C GLU A 80 -15.48 -13.75 12.35
N GLU A 81 -15.77 -14.92 11.76
CA GLU A 81 -15.12 -16.17 12.14
C GLU A 81 -13.60 -16.08 11.96
N LYS A 82 -13.14 -15.52 10.83
CA LYS A 82 -11.72 -15.34 10.58
C LYS A 82 -11.08 -14.42 11.62
N ARG A 83 -11.69 -13.28 11.90
CA ARG A 83 -11.19 -12.33 12.91
C ARG A 83 -11.13 -12.99 14.29
N ASN A 84 -12.16 -13.74 14.68
CA ASN A 84 -12.21 -14.41 15.98
C ASN A 84 -11.17 -15.52 16.09
N ALA A 85 -10.86 -16.22 14.99
CA ALA A 85 -9.81 -17.24 14.95
C ALA A 85 -8.38 -16.64 14.97
N GLU A 86 -8.22 -15.38 14.56
CA GLU A 86 -6.94 -14.67 14.49
C GLU A 86 -6.79 -13.61 15.61
N LEU A 87 -7.67 -13.61 16.62
CA LEU A 87 -7.54 -12.71 17.76
C LEU A 87 -6.21 -12.97 18.49
N PRO A 88 -5.41 -11.93 18.74
CA PRO A 88 -4.21 -12.08 19.55
C PRO A 88 -4.57 -12.50 20.98
N GLU A 89 -3.65 -13.19 21.65
CA GLU A 89 -3.78 -13.47 23.06
C GLU A 89 -3.87 -12.16 23.86
N SER A 90 -4.72 -12.14 24.88
CA SER A 90 -4.84 -10.97 25.75
C SER A 90 -3.59 -10.82 26.60
N CYS A 91 -3.04 -9.60 26.64
CA CYS A 91 -1.94 -9.26 27.54
C CYS A 91 -2.51 -8.87 28.92
N GLU A 92 -1.97 -9.45 29.99
CA GLU A 92 -2.34 -9.08 31.35
C GLU A 92 -1.80 -7.67 31.66
N ILE A 93 -2.65 -6.78 32.18
CA ILE A 93 -2.26 -5.43 32.58
C ILE A 93 -1.60 -5.52 33.96
N THR A 94 -0.30 -5.19 34.03
CA THR A 94 0.50 -5.33 35.27
C THR A 94 0.61 -4.05 36.08
N GLY A 95 0.24 -2.89 35.50
CA GLY A 95 0.63 -1.56 36.02
C GLY A 95 2.11 -1.25 35.80
N ASP A 96 2.52 -0.02 36.11
CA ASP A 96 3.88 0.47 35.84
C ASP A 96 4.93 -0.29 36.64
N ARG A 97 5.78 -1.01 35.94
CA ARG A 97 6.91 -1.80 36.48
C ARG A 97 8.26 -1.08 36.33
N GLY A 98 8.24 0.13 35.75
CA GLY A 98 9.44 0.91 35.51
C GLY A 98 10.29 0.43 34.34
N ILE A 99 9.78 -0.52 33.53
CA ILE A 99 10.47 -1.04 32.34
C ILE A 99 10.56 0.07 31.30
N LYS A 100 11.73 0.24 30.71
CA LYS A 100 11.97 1.20 29.62
C LYS A 100 12.10 0.46 28.30
N LEU A 101 11.76 1.13 27.20
CA LEU A 101 11.94 0.54 25.85
C LEU A 101 13.40 0.13 25.59
N ALA A 102 14.35 0.85 26.20
CA ALA A 102 15.77 0.49 26.17
C ALA A 102 16.08 -0.86 26.85
N ASP A 103 15.31 -1.25 27.86
CA ASP A 103 15.48 -2.54 28.52
C ASP A 103 15.02 -3.69 27.61
N VAL A 104 13.96 -3.46 26.82
CA VAL A 104 13.53 -4.40 25.79
C VAL A 104 14.61 -4.57 24.72
N LYS A 105 15.16 -3.45 24.23
CA LYS A 105 16.28 -3.48 23.26
C LYS A 105 17.51 -4.20 23.80
N ALA A 106 17.77 -4.10 25.10
CA ALA A 106 18.89 -4.76 25.77
C ALA A 106 18.62 -6.21 26.16
N GLY A 107 17.42 -6.74 25.88
CA GLY A 107 17.02 -8.11 26.24
C GLY A 107 16.79 -8.35 27.73
N LYS A 108 16.62 -7.26 28.52
CA LYS A 108 16.32 -7.33 29.97
C LYS A 108 14.84 -7.54 30.28
N ALA A 109 13.97 -7.20 29.34
CA ALA A 109 12.54 -7.42 29.41
C ALA A 109 12.03 -7.76 28.01
N THR A 110 10.87 -8.41 27.94
CA THR A 110 10.17 -8.68 26.66
C THR A 110 9.33 -7.47 26.24
N LEU A 111 8.94 -7.42 24.96
CA LEU A 111 8.01 -6.41 24.48
C LEU A 111 6.64 -6.53 25.17
N ASP A 112 6.18 -7.77 25.41
CA ASP A 112 4.89 -8.03 26.08
C ASP A 112 4.90 -7.53 27.52
N GLU A 113 5.97 -7.74 28.27
CA GLU A 113 6.14 -7.17 29.62
C GLU A 113 6.15 -5.64 29.61
N PHE A 114 6.76 -5.04 28.58
CA PHE A 114 6.76 -3.59 28.40
C PHE A 114 5.37 -3.06 28.08
N VAL A 115 4.64 -3.71 27.16
CA VAL A 115 3.28 -3.32 26.79
C VAL A 115 2.31 -3.51 27.95
N ALA A 116 2.43 -4.62 28.68
CA ALA A 116 1.58 -4.96 29.84
C ALA A 116 1.59 -3.91 30.97
N GLN A 117 2.61 -3.08 31.06
CA GLN A 117 2.70 -2.02 32.07
C GLN A 117 2.08 -0.67 31.62
N LEU A 118 1.72 -0.54 30.34
CA LEU A 118 1.17 0.71 29.80
C LEU A 118 -0.30 0.86 30.24
N THR A 119 -0.70 2.10 30.50
CA THR A 119 -2.10 2.42 30.79
C THR A 119 -2.92 2.47 29.50
N GLU A 120 -4.25 2.39 29.64
CA GLU A 120 -5.17 2.53 28.48
C GLU A 120 -4.98 3.87 27.78
N GLU A 121 -4.76 4.96 28.52
CA GLU A 121 -4.50 6.28 27.94
C GLU A 121 -3.18 6.32 27.17
N GLU A 122 -2.15 5.65 27.68
CA GLU A 122 -0.86 5.53 27.00
C GLU A 122 -0.99 4.73 25.71
N LEU A 123 -1.68 3.60 25.73
CA LEU A 123 -1.96 2.77 24.56
C LEU A 123 -2.80 3.55 23.53
N ALA A 124 -3.86 4.23 23.97
CA ALA A 124 -4.70 5.06 23.09
C ALA A 124 -3.88 6.21 22.45
N SER A 125 -2.95 6.80 23.21
CA SER A 125 -2.08 7.87 22.72
C SER A 125 -1.09 7.37 21.67
N ILE A 126 -0.55 6.14 21.81
CA ILE A 126 0.31 5.52 20.82
C ILE A 126 -0.46 5.27 19.51
N VAL A 127 -1.67 4.70 19.62
CA VAL A 127 -2.50 4.35 18.45
C VAL A 127 -2.99 5.59 17.74
N ARG A 128 -3.39 6.63 18.48
CA ARG A 128 -3.93 7.87 17.90
C ARG A 128 -2.84 8.79 17.33
N GLY A 129 -1.70 8.93 18.04
CA GLY A 129 -0.71 9.96 17.74
C GLY A 129 -1.27 11.39 17.87
N GLU A 130 -0.61 12.32 17.20
CA GLU A 130 -1.06 13.70 17.00
C GLU A 130 -1.06 14.02 15.50
N GLY A 131 -2.09 14.72 15.05
CA GLY A 131 -2.25 15.07 13.64
C GLY A 131 -1.35 16.23 13.20
N MET A 132 -1.70 16.76 12.04
CA MET A 132 -1.01 17.89 11.40
C MET A 132 -0.92 19.09 12.36
N GLY A 133 0.25 19.73 12.36
CA GLY A 133 0.52 20.89 13.21
C GLY A 133 1.03 20.56 14.60
N SER A 134 1.34 19.29 14.92
CA SER A 134 2.01 18.95 16.18
C SER A 134 3.33 19.72 16.33
N PRO A 135 3.56 20.43 17.46
CA PRO A 135 4.80 21.14 17.71
C PRO A 135 5.97 20.21 18.10
N LYS A 136 5.72 18.91 18.22
CA LYS A 136 6.72 17.91 18.65
C LYS A 136 7.60 17.40 17.52
N VAL A 137 7.19 17.64 16.28
CA VAL A 137 7.85 17.19 15.05
C VAL A 137 8.12 18.34 14.10
N THR A 138 8.73 18.06 12.96
CA THR A 138 9.04 19.07 11.95
C THR A 138 7.76 19.75 11.47
N ALA A 139 7.79 21.08 11.43
CA ALA A 139 6.63 21.87 11.04
C ALA A 139 6.20 21.58 9.60
N GLY A 140 4.90 21.42 9.42
CA GLY A 140 4.29 21.16 8.11
C GLY A 140 4.17 19.69 7.75
N THR A 141 4.58 18.78 8.65
CA THR A 141 4.44 17.33 8.46
C THR A 141 3.04 16.83 8.86
N ALA A 142 2.70 15.62 8.45
CA ALA A 142 1.35 15.08 8.59
C ALA A 142 0.99 14.68 10.02
N ALA A 143 1.92 14.13 10.79
CA ALA A 143 1.62 13.61 12.12
C ALA A 143 2.87 13.41 12.99
N ALA A 144 2.64 13.37 14.30
CA ALA A 144 3.55 12.83 15.31
C ALA A 144 2.98 11.53 15.87
N PHE A 145 3.82 10.55 16.14
CA PHE A 145 3.40 9.25 16.68
C PHE A 145 4.36 8.72 17.75
N GLY A 146 3.96 7.68 18.46
CA GLY A 146 4.76 7.08 19.53
C GLY A 146 4.79 7.92 20.79
N GLY A 147 5.93 8.47 21.16
CA GLY A 147 6.14 9.26 22.39
C GLY A 147 5.53 10.65 22.38
N VAL A 148 4.23 10.75 22.11
CA VAL A 148 3.49 12.02 22.03
C VAL A 148 3.09 12.58 23.41
N THR A 149 3.24 11.82 24.49
CA THR A 149 3.01 12.28 25.87
C THR A 149 4.28 12.23 26.68
N LYS A 150 4.31 13.00 27.79
CA LYS A 150 5.46 13.01 28.72
C LYS A 150 5.72 11.62 29.31
N SER A 151 4.68 10.89 29.70
CA SER A 151 4.81 9.55 30.28
C SER A 151 5.40 8.54 29.31
N LEU A 152 4.98 8.57 28.02
CA LEU A 152 5.53 7.72 26.97
C LEU A 152 7.01 8.02 26.69
N LEU A 153 7.38 9.31 26.66
CA LEU A 153 8.79 9.73 26.55
C LEU A 153 9.63 9.25 27.75
N GLU A 154 9.10 9.35 28.96
CA GLU A 154 9.76 8.85 30.16
C GLU A 154 9.94 7.33 30.16
N LYS A 155 9.07 6.58 29.49
CA LYS A 155 9.21 5.14 29.21
C LYS A 155 10.19 4.82 28.08
N GLY A 156 10.73 5.87 27.43
CA GLY A 156 11.73 5.73 26.38
C GLY A 156 11.15 5.51 24.99
N ILE A 157 9.84 5.72 24.78
CA ILE A 157 9.23 5.68 23.46
C ILE A 157 9.53 6.99 22.74
N PRO A 158 10.26 6.99 21.61
CA PRO A 158 10.57 8.23 20.89
C PRO A 158 9.32 8.81 20.22
N CYS A 159 9.31 10.14 20.06
CA CYS A 159 8.33 10.80 19.22
C CYS A 159 8.80 10.74 17.78
N GLY A 160 8.10 9.98 16.96
CA GLY A 160 8.36 9.85 15.53
C GLY A 160 7.58 10.87 14.71
N CYS A 161 8.13 11.23 13.56
CA CYS A 161 7.56 12.16 12.60
C CYS A 161 7.06 11.41 11.37
N CYS A 162 5.82 11.64 10.99
CA CYS A 162 5.21 11.11 9.79
C CYS A 162 4.90 12.24 8.81
N ASP A 163 5.32 12.10 7.55
CA ASP A 163 5.06 13.10 6.52
C ASP A 163 4.28 12.51 5.35
N ASP A 164 3.47 13.35 4.72
CA ASP A 164 2.74 13.00 3.50
C ASP A 164 3.66 13.14 2.29
N GLY A 165 3.49 12.28 1.29
CA GLY A 165 4.25 12.47 0.08
C GLY A 165 4.37 11.29 -0.88
N PRO A 166 3.28 10.88 -1.57
CA PRO A 166 3.36 9.87 -2.63
C PRO A 166 4.33 10.22 -3.76
N SER A 167 4.52 11.52 -4.02
CA SER A 167 5.44 12.04 -5.06
C SER A 167 6.52 12.94 -4.46
N GLY A 168 7.08 12.56 -3.32
CA GLY A 168 8.05 13.33 -2.55
C GLY A 168 7.42 13.99 -1.33
N MET A 169 8.24 14.43 -0.39
CA MET A 169 7.79 15.00 0.88
C MET A 169 6.95 16.25 0.68
N ARG A 170 5.84 16.35 1.42
CA ARG A 170 4.96 17.51 1.45
C ARG A 170 5.05 18.25 2.78
N LEU A 171 5.73 19.40 2.77
CA LEU A 171 5.93 20.22 3.95
C LEU A 171 5.04 21.47 3.90
N ASP A 172 3.89 21.44 4.59
CA ASP A 172 2.89 22.51 4.59
C ASP A 172 3.35 23.79 5.35
N SER A 173 4.55 23.81 5.89
CA SER A 173 5.20 24.99 6.49
C SER A 173 5.75 25.99 5.48
N GLY A 174 5.68 25.69 4.17
CA GLY A 174 6.32 26.49 3.12
C GLY A 174 7.78 26.12 2.86
N MET A 175 8.33 25.15 3.56
CA MET A 175 9.63 24.57 3.23
C MET A 175 9.55 23.83 1.89
N LYS A 176 10.67 23.82 1.18
CA LYS A 176 10.75 23.14 -0.14
C LYS A 176 11.34 21.75 0.07
N ALA A 177 10.76 20.79 -0.64
CA ALA A 177 11.27 19.44 -0.78
C ALA A 177 11.34 19.06 -2.26
N PHE A 178 12.08 18.00 -2.55
CA PHE A 178 12.20 17.46 -3.90
C PHE A 178 10.88 16.79 -4.32
N SER A 179 10.41 17.09 -5.52
CA SER A 179 9.23 16.43 -6.08
C SER A 179 9.65 15.29 -7.02
N LEU A 180 9.16 14.11 -6.73
CA LEU A 180 9.30 12.96 -7.63
C LEU A 180 8.28 13.04 -8.77
N PRO A 181 8.55 12.41 -9.91
CA PRO A 181 7.52 12.10 -10.88
C PRO A 181 6.38 11.31 -10.23
N ASN A 182 5.16 11.45 -10.73
CA ASN A 182 4.04 10.67 -10.20
C ASN A 182 4.19 9.16 -10.50
N GLY A 183 3.46 8.33 -9.77
CA GLY A 183 3.57 6.87 -9.84
C GLY A 183 3.35 6.30 -11.25
N THR A 184 2.41 6.86 -12.02
CA THR A 184 2.15 6.42 -13.40
C THR A 184 3.39 6.60 -14.29
N LEU A 185 4.09 7.75 -14.17
CA LEU A 185 5.30 7.98 -14.95
C LEU A 185 6.43 7.05 -14.49
N LEU A 186 6.58 6.82 -13.20
CA LEU A 186 7.57 5.88 -12.67
C LEU A 186 7.31 4.45 -13.18
N ALA A 187 6.07 4.00 -13.17
CA ALA A 187 5.69 2.69 -13.72
C ALA A 187 5.98 2.56 -15.22
N CYS A 188 5.77 3.62 -16.00
CA CYS A 188 6.05 3.65 -17.43
C CYS A 188 7.54 3.45 -17.78
N THR A 189 8.44 3.59 -16.83
CA THR A 189 9.87 3.32 -17.03
C THR A 189 10.17 1.83 -17.11
N PHE A 190 9.35 0.97 -16.52
CA PHE A 190 9.60 -0.47 -16.31
C PHE A 190 10.98 -0.73 -15.68
N ASN A 191 11.48 0.19 -14.87
CA ASN A 191 12.82 0.16 -14.31
C ASN A 191 12.78 0.33 -12.79
N THR A 192 12.76 -0.80 -12.08
CA THR A 192 12.71 -0.83 -10.61
C THR A 192 13.96 -0.22 -9.97
N GLN A 193 15.14 -0.41 -10.58
CA GLN A 193 16.39 0.16 -10.07
C GLN A 193 16.36 1.69 -10.12
N LEU A 194 15.86 2.29 -11.20
CA LEU A 194 15.71 3.75 -11.30
C LEU A 194 14.78 4.27 -10.21
N ASN A 195 13.68 3.57 -9.93
CA ASN A 195 12.75 3.96 -8.89
C ASN A 195 13.39 3.88 -7.50
N GLU A 196 14.17 2.84 -7.21
CA GLU A 196 14.93 2.70 -5.97
C GLU A 196 15.92 3.89 -5.79
N GLU A 197 16.67 4.23 -6.82
CA GLU A 197 17.61 5.36 -6.80
C GLU A 197 16.92 6.69 -6.54
N LEU A 198 15.75 6.94 -7.15
CA LEU A 198 14.95 8.14 -6.91
C LEU A 198 14.43 8.23 -5.48
N TYR A 199 13.90 7.14 -4.94
CA TYR A 199 13.44 7.12 -3.54
C TYR A 199 14.59 7.19 -2.53
N ALA A 200 15.81 6.79 -2.88
CA ALA A 200 16.98 7.01 -2.06
C ALA A 200 17.26 8.51 -1.82
N PHE A 201 17.02 9.37 -2.81
CA PHE A 201 17.10 10.83 -2.60
C PHE A 201 16.04 11.34 -1.64
N THR A 202 14.81 10.83 -1.72
CA THR A 202 13.75 11.14 -0.76
C THR A 202 14.14 10.74 0.66
N ALA A 203 14.75 9.57 0.84
CA ALA A 203 15.25 9.14 2.14
C ALA A 203 16.30 10.09 2.73
N VAL A 204 17.19 10.64 1.91
CA VAL A 204 18.16 11.68 2.35
C VAL A 204 17.44 12.95 2.80
N GLU A 205 16.39 13.38 2.10
CA GLU A 205 15.59 14.53 2.53
C GLU A 205 14.83 14.26 3.83
N MET A 206 14.26 13.06 3.99
CA MET A 206 13.62 12.65 5.23
C MET A 206 14.56 12.77 6.42
N ILE A 207 15.78 12.26 6.30
CA ILE A 207 16.80 12.37 7.36
C ILE A 207 17.10 13.85 7.68
N LYS A 208 17.31 14.69 6.67
CA LYS A 208 17.58 16.12 6.83
C LYS A 208 16.43 16.87 7.51
N ASN A 209 15.21 16.48 7.24
CA ASN A 209 14.00 17.08 7.80
C ASN A 209 13.49 16.37 9.05
N ARG A 210 14.21 15.37 9.57
CA ARG A 210 13.84 14.58 10.75
C ARG A 210 12.45 13.95 10.61
N VAL A 211 12.20 13.37 9.45
CA VAL A 211 11.01 12.58 9.13
C VAL A 211 11.36 11.11 9.21
N ASP A 212 10.61 10.35 9.96
CA ASP A 212 10.85 8.92 10.20
C ASP A 212 10.06 8.02 9.25
N ILE A 213 8.85 8.44 8.91
CA ILE A 213 7.93 7.69 8.05
C ILE A 213 7.37 8.60 6.95
N LEU A 214 7.39 8.13 5.71
CA LEU A 214 6.70 8.74 4.58
C LEU A 214 5.39 8.00 4.28
N LEU A 215 4.29 8.72 4.14
CA LEU A 215 3.03 8.19 3.60
C LEU A 215 3.11 8.15 2.08
N GLY A 216 3.76 7.14 1.60
CA GLY A 216 4.07 6.91 0.18
C GLY A 216 4.76 5.57 0.02
N PRO A 217 4.92 5.10 -1.23
CA PRO A 217 4.27 5.58 -2.45
C PRO A 217 2.77 5.29 -2.50
N GLY A 218 2.04 5.92 -3.41
CA GLY A 218 0.62 5.66 -3.63
C GLY A 218 0.40 4.39 -4.45
N MET A 219 0.55 3.22 -3.84
CA MET A 219 0.50 1.91 -4.51
C MET A 219 -0.93 1.40 -4.77
N ASN A 220 -1.88 2.28 -4.94
CA ASN A 220 -3.22 1.90 -5.38
C ASN A 220 -3.23 1.64 -6.89
N ILE A 221 -4.15 0.81 -7.33
CA ILE A 221 -4.35 0.56 -8.76
C ILE A 221 -5.35 1.54 -9.37
N HIS A 222 -5.14 1.90 -10.64
CA HIS A 222 -6.13 2.62 -11.42
C HIS A 222 -7.32 1.71 -11.69
N ARG A 223 -8.50 2.04 -11.16
CA ARG A 223 -9.69 1.22 -11.36
C ARG A 223 -10.80 1.99 -12.04
N HIS A 224 -11.19 3.11 -11.48
CA HIS A 224 -12.27 3.95 -11.99
C HIS A 224 -11.70 5.25 -12.55
N PRO A 225 -12.00 5.64 -13.81
CA PRO A 225 -11.42 6.82 -14.44
C PRO A 225 -11.75 8.13 -13.72
N LEU A 226 -12.87 8.19 -12.98
CA LEU A 226 -13.27 9.34 -12.19
C LEU A 226 -12.71 9.36 -10.76
N ASN A 227 -11.82 8.45 -10.40
CA ASN A 227 -11.13 8.52 -9.11
C ASN A 227 -10.16 9.70 -9.08
N GLY A 228 -10.34 10.60 -8.12
CA GLY A 228 -9.58 11.85 -8.01
C GLY A 228 -8.09 11.68 -7.73
N ARG A 229 -7.62 10.48 -7.37
CA ARG A 229 -6.22 10.18 -7.03
C ARG A 229 -5.49 9.31 -8.04
N ASN A 230 -6.08 9.00 -9.19
CA ASN A 230 -5.40 8.22 -10.23
C ASN A 230 -4.08 8.84 -10.69
N PHE A 231 -3.93 10.18 -10.59
CA PHE A 231 -2.71 10.88 -11.00
C PHE A 231 -1.46 10.44 -10.22
N GLU A 232 -1.60 9.95 -8.99
CA GLU A 232 -0.49 9.55 -8.12
C GLU A 232 -0.27 8.03 -8.06
N TYR A 233 -1.19 7.24 -8.62
CA TYR A 233 -1.10 5.78 -8.63
C TYR A 233 -0.23 5.27 -9.77
N PHE A 234 0.23 4.02 -9.68
CA PHE A 234 1.21 3.48 -10.61
C PHE A 234 0.59 2.89 -11.86
N SER A 235 -0.37 1.98 -11.73
CA SER A 235 -0.95 1.25 -12.85
C SER A 235 -2.32 0.68 -12.50
N GLU A 236 -3.06 0.20 -13.48
CA GLU A 236 -4.21 -0.68 -13.27
C GLU A 236 -3.79 -2.15 -13.06
N ASP A 237 -2.56 -2.50 -13.44
CA ASP A 237 -1.98 -3.83 -13.22
C ASP A 237 -1.37 -3.91 -11.81
N PRO A 238 -1.88 -4.80 -10.93
CA PRO A 238 -1.36 -4.93 -9.57
C PRO A 238 0.05 -5.53 -9.52
N LEU A 239 0.48 -6.33 -10.48
CA LEU A 239 1.85 -6.84 -10.52
C LEU A 239 2.83 -5.70 -10.83
N LEU A 240 2.52 -4.87 -11.84
CA LEU A 240 3.35 -3.71 -12.18
C LEU A 240 3.39 -2.69 -11.04
N THR A 241 2.26 -2.46 -10.37
CA THR A 241 2.17 -1.57 -9.21
C THR A 241 2.99 -2.08 -8.02
N GLY A 242 3.04 -3.39 -7.81
CA GLY A 242 3.72 -4.02 -6.68
C GLY A 242 5.24 -4.20 -6.87
N LYS A 243 5.74 -4.12 -8.10
CA LYS A 243 7.19 -4.19 -8.43
C LYS A 243 7.84 -2.82 -8.37
#